data_0909521aa609e95a154079413b4367ec
#
_entry.id   0909521aa609e95a154079413b4367ec
#
_cell.length_a   1.000
_cell.length_b   1.000
_cell.length_c   1.000
_cell.angle_alpha   90.00
_cell.angle_beta   90.00
_cell.angle_gamma   90.00
#
_symmetry.space_group_name_H-M   'P 1'
#
loop_
_entity.id
_entity.type
_entity.pdbx_description
1 polymer ?
#
loop_
_entity_poly.entity_id
_entity_poly.type
_entity_poly.pdbx_seq_one_letter_code
_entity_poly.pdbx_strand_id
1 'polypeptide(L)'
;MTAAAPRILLIDNYDSFTYNLVQAFAANGAEVLVYRNDVIGVEDARALEPSHVVISPGPGRPEDAGISQSLIAAFAGVVPILGVCLGHQCLVSSFGGEIVRAERLMHGKTSQVTHDGRTIYDGLSQPFEAGRYHSLGAERESLPPVLEVTAESENGEIMGVRHKSLPLEGVQFHPESVLTPEGDRLMINFMRVAVTK
;
A
#
# COMPACT_ATOMS: atom_id res chain seq x y z
N MET A 1 -3.77 1.89 -30.02
CA MET A 1 -4.06 3.02 -29.13
C MET A 1 -3.22 2.81 -27.88
N THR A 2 -2.22 3.67 -27.60
CA THR A 2 -1.48 3.62 -26.35
C THR A 2 -2.45 3.97 -25.22
N ALA A 3 -2.57 3.09 -24.23
CA ALA A 3 -3.34 3.40 -23.03
C ALA A 3 -2.83 4.71 -22.42
N ALA A 4 -3.73 5.56 -21.92
CA ALA A 4 -3.31 6.77 -21.22
C ALA A 4 -2.41 6.41 -20.03
N ALA A 5 -1.41 7.27 -19.73
CA ALA A 5 -0.57 7.08 -18.58
C ALA A 5 -1.43 7.02 -17.29
N PRO A 6 -1.13 6.10 -16.35
CA PRO A 6 -1.84 6.08 -15.08
C PRO A 6 -1.67 7.42 -14.34
N ARG A 7 -2.78 7.96 -13.83
CA ARG A 7 -2.78 9.13 -12.95
C ARG A 7 -2.93 8.66 -11.52
N ILE A 8 -1.86 8.75 -10.74
CA ILE A 8 -1.82 8.27 -9.35
C ILE A 8 -1.99 9.44 -8.40
N LEU A 9 -3.03 9.40 -7.56
CA LEU A 9 -3.12 10.27 -6.39
C LEU A 9 -2.35 9.61 -5.25
N LEU A 10 -1.29 10.24 -4.79
CA LEU A 10 -0.46 9.76 -3.69
C LEU A 10 -0.64 10.66 -2.48
N ILE A 11 -1.08 10.07 -1.37
CA ILE A 11 -1.24 10.76 -0.09
C ILE A 11 0.03 10.61 0.73
N ASP A 12 0.65 11.74 1.04
CA ASP A 12 1.85 11.84 1.86
C ASP A 12 1.48 11.94 3.34
N ASN A 13 1.77 10.89 4.10
CA ASN A 13 1.61 10.83 5.54
C ASN A 13 2.83 11.40 6.30
N TYR A 14 3.50 12.40 5.73
CA TYR A 14 4.69 13.04 6.32
C TYR A 14 5.87 12.07 6.49
N ASP A 15 6.08 11.22 5.49
CA ASP A 15 7.15 10.24 5.49
C ASP A 15 8.31 10.62 4.56
N SER A 16 9.54 10.33 4.98
CA SER A 16 10.74 10.60 4.18
C SER A 16 10.85 9.70 2.94
N PHE A 17 10.18 8.56 2.92
CA PHE A 17 10.16 7.63 1.78
C PHE A 17 9.06 7.93 0.75
N THR A 18 8.14 8.86 1.04
CA THR A 18 7.04 9.20 0.11
C THR A 18 7.56 9.53 -1.30
N TYR A 19 8.60 10.34 -1.40
CA TYR A 19 9.15 10.73 -2.70
C TYR A 19 9.90 9.62 -3.44
N ASN A 20 10.33 8.56 -2.76
CA ASN A 20 10.85 7.36 -3.42
C ASN A 20 9.71 6.63 -4.16
N LEU A 21 8.50 6.54 -3.56
CA LEU A 21 7.31 6.04 -4.26
C LEU A 21 6.98 6.91 -5.48
N VAL A 22 6.98 8.24 -5.31
CA VAL A 22 6.73 9.19 -6.42
C VAL A 22 7.69 8.94 -7.57
N GLN A 23 8.99 8.87 -7.28
CA GLN A 23 10.03 8.66 -8.29
C GLN A 23 9.86 7.30 -8.99
N ALA A 24 9.58 6.25 -8.25
CA ALA A 24 9.41 4.91 -8.81
C ALA A 24 8.20 4.84 -9.75
N PHE A 25 7.04 5.38 -9.36
CA PHE A 25 5.87 5.43 -10.23
C PHE A 25 6.09 6.33 -11.45
N ALA A 26 6.69 7.52 -11.27
CA ALA A 26 6.97 8.46 -12.36
C ALA A 26 7.99 7.88 -13.36
N ALA A 27 9.04 7.22 -12.91
CA ALA A 27 10.02 6.53 -13.75
C ALA A 27 9.39 5.44 -14.62
N ASN A 28 8.29 4.85 -14.15
CA ASN A 28 7.50 3.85 -14.88
C ASN A 28 6.32 4.44 -15.69
N GLY A 29 6.32 5.77 -15.89
CA GLY A 29 5.41 6.46 -16.81
C GLY A 29 4.09 6.92 -16.21
N ALA A 30 3.92 6.92 -14.89
CA ALA A 30 2.74 7.49 -14.25
C ALA A 30 2.83 9.00 -14.08
N GLU A 31 1.70 9.70 -14.19
CA GLU A 31 1.50 11.03 -13.65
C GLU A 31 1.21 10.92 -12.16
N VAL A 32 2.04 11.49 -11.29
CA VAL A 32 1.87 11.37 -9.83
C VAL A 32 1.50 12.72 -9.22
N LEU A 33 0.30 12.79 -8.61
CA LEU A 33 -0.21 13.93 -7.89
C LEU A 33 -0.03 13.68 -6.39
N VAL A 34 0.80 14.49 -5.73
CA VAL A 34 1.14 14.30 -4.31
C VAL A 34 0.44 15.35 -3.46
N TYR A 35 -0.28 14.91 -2.45
CA TYR A 35 -0.90 15.78 -1.45
C TYR A 35 -0.65 15.24 -0.04
N ARG A 36 -0.36 16.14 0.90
CA ARG A 36 -0.29 15.77 2.31
C ARG A 36 -1.66 15.40 2.86
N ASN A 37 -1.69 14.51 3.83
CA ASN A 37 -2.88 13.90 4.38
C ASN A 37 -3.83 14.86 5.11
N ASP A 38 -3.43 16.09 5.33
CA ASP A 38 -4.17 17.17 5.99
C ASP A 38 -4.49 18.37 5.08
N VAL A 39 -4.11 18.29 3.79
CA VAL A 39 -4.22 19.42 2.85
C VAL A 39 -5.33 19.25 1.82
N ILE A 40 -5.73 18.01 1.52
CA ILE A 40 -6.73 17.70 0.50
C ILE A 40 -8.00 17.12 1.13
N GLY A 41 -9.18 17.47 0.61
CA GLY A 41 -10.47 16.87 0.95
C GLY A 41 -10.83 15.71 0.01
N VAL A 42 -11.84 14.91 0.41
CA VAL A 42 -12.32 13.78 -0.42
C VAL A 42 -12.87 14.28 -1.76
N GLU A 43 -13.64 15.36 -1.77
CA GLU A 43 -14.23 15.89 -2.99
C GLU A 43 -13.16 16.49 -3.94
N ASP A 44 -12.15 17.16 -3.38
CA ASP A 44 -11.02 17.64 -4.17
C ASP A 44 -10.24 16.47 -4.77
N ALA A 45 -10.03 15.41 -4.00
CA ALA A 45 -9.39 14.17 -4.48
C ALA A 45 -10.20 13.51 -5.62
N ARG A 46 -11.54 13.51 -5.54
CA ARG A 46 -12.41 13.02 -6.63
C ARG A 46 -12.30 13.89 -7.88
N ALA A 47 -12.24 15.21 -7.72
CA ALA A 47 -12.12 16.15 -8.84
C ALA A 47 -10.79 16.00 -9.62
N LEU A 48 -9.77 15.40 -9.03
CA LEU A 48 -8.51 15.07 -9.72
C LEU A 48 -8.65 13.89 -10.70
N GLU A 49 -9.75 13.13 -10.63
CA GLU A 49 -10.02 11.96 -11.47
C GLU A 49 -8.83 10.98 -11.53
N PRO A 50 -8.29 10.53 -10.36
CA PRO A 50 -7.17 9.60 -10.37
C PRO A 50 -7.60 8.25 -10.93
N SER A 51 -6.69 7.57 -11.64
CA SER A 51 -6.87 6.17 -12.05
C SER A 51 -6.47 5.19 -10.96
N HIS A 52 -5.62 5.63 -10.01
CA HIS A 52 -5.11 4.85 -8.88
C HIS A 52 -4.91 5.75 -7.67
N VAL A 53 -5.02 5.18 -6.47
CA VAL A 53 -4.70 5.87 -5.20
C VAL A 53 -3.59 5.11 -4.48
N VAL A 54 -2.61 5.83 -3.96
CA VAL A 54 -1.54 5.29 -3.11
C VAL A 54 -1.54 6.03 -1.78
N ILE A 55 -1.59 5.28 -0.68
CA ILE A 55 -1.46 5.81 0.67
C ILE A 55 -0.05 5.49 1.17
N SER A 56 0.74 6.52 1.43
CA SER A 56 2.16 6.38 1.77
C SER A 56 2.42 5.80 3.16
N PRO A 57 3.66 5.37 3.43
CA PRO A 57 4.15 5.24 4.78
C PRO A 57 3.97 6.52 5.60
N GLY A 58 4.13 6.42 6.91
CA GLY A 58 4.10 7.58 7.79
C GLY A 58 4.29 7.18 9.25
N PRO A 59 4.48 8.16 10.14
CA PRO A 59 4.55 7.94 11.58
C PRO A 59 3.16 7.73 12.19
N GLY A 60 3.13 7.23 13.42
CA GLY A 60 1.91 7.10 14.20
C GLY A 60 1.07 5.88 13.85
N ARG A 61 -0.21 6.03 14.00
CA ARG A 61 -1.24 4.98 13.83
C ARG A 61 -2.23 5.39 12.72
N PRO A 62 -3.11 4.48 12.27
CA PRO A 62 -4.15 4.83 11.29
C PRO A 62 -5.00 6.05 11.65
N GLU A 63 -5.28 6.25 12.93
CA GLU A 63 -6.04 7.38 13.45
C GLU A 63 -5.32 8.73 13.24
N ASP A 64 -3.99 8.70 13.14
CA ASP A 64 -3.13 9.88 12.94
C ASP A 64 -2.89 10.18 11.46
N ALA A 65 -3.39 9.33 10.54
CA ALA A 65 -3.10 9.41 9.10
C ALA A 65 -4.02 10.40 8.33
N GLY A 66 -4.63 11.36 9.04
CA GLY A 66 -5.45 12.40 8.41
C GLY A 66 -6.58 11.82 7.54
N ILE A 67 -6.63 12.24 6.28
CA ILE A 67 -7.68 11.83 5.34
C ILE A 67 -7.56 10.38 4.83
N SER A 68 -6.46 9.67 5.11
CA SER A 68 -6.13 8.39 4.47
C SER A 68 -7.26 7.36 4.54
N GLN A 69 -7.86 7.15 5.72
CA GLN A 69 -8.98 6.20 5.87
C GLN A 69 -10.26 6.66 5.14
N SER A 70 -10.55 7.97 5.16
CA SER A 70 -11.70 8.53 4.43
C SER A 70 -11.54 8.37 2.91
N LEU A 71 -10.32 8.50 2.39
CA LEU A 71 -10.02 8.25 0.97
C LEU A 71 -10.15 6.77 0.62
N ILE A 72 -9.66 5.87 1.46
CA ILE A 72 -9.88 4.42 1.26
C ILE A 72 -11.37 4.14 1.15
N ALA A 73 -12.18 4.63 2.07
CA ALA A 73 -13.63 4.43 2.03
C ALA A 73 -14.29 5.05 0.79
N ALA A 74 -13.86 6.24 0.36
CA ALA A 74 -14.44 6.97 -0.76
C ALA A 74 -14.08 6.40 -2.13
N PHE A 75 -12.91 5.77 -2.26
CA PHE A 75 -12.39 5.23 -3.52
C PHE A 75 -12.44 3.71 -3.61
N ALA A 76 -12.82 3.01 -2.54
CA ALA A 76 -13.01 1.56 -2.53
C ALA A 76 -13.98 1.12 -3.65
N GLY A 77 -13.50 0.27 -4.59
CA GLY A 77 -14.25 -0.17 -5.74
C GLY A 77 -14.41 0.86 -6.88
N VAL A 78 -13.89 2.07 -6.72
CA VAL A 78 -13.89 3.12 -7.76
C VAL A 78 -12.59 3.07 -8.56
N VAL A 79 -11.46 3.01 -7.87
CA VAL A 79 -10.11 2.84 -8.46
C VAL A 79 -9.28 1.88 -7.62
N PRO A 80 -8.22 1.28 -8.18
CA PRO A 80 -7.27 0.51 -7.39
C PRO A 80 -6.59 1.36 -6.31
N ILE A 81 -6.41 0.77 -5.12
CA ILE A 81 -5.74 1.41 -3.99
C ILE A 81 -4.58 0.53 -3.50
N LEU A 82 -3.42 1.14 -3.31
CA LEU A 82 -2.26 0.53 -2.63
C LEU A 82 -1.96 1.28 -1.34
N GLY A 83 -2.00 0.56 -0.22
CA GLY A 83 -1.51 1.07 1.07
C GLY A 83 -0.10 0.56 1.35
N VAL A 84 0.84 1.45 1.69
CA VAL A 84 2.22 1.10 2.02
C VAL A 84 2.49 1.41 3.48
N CYS A 85 2.95 0.45 4.27
CA CYS A 85 3.29 0.55 5.68
C CYS A 85 2.12 1.14 6.50
N LEU A 86 2.14 2.41 6.90
CA LEU A 86 0.99 3.06 7.54
C LEU A 86 -0.27 2.99 6.65
N GLY A 87 -0.13 3.14 5.34
CA GLY A 87 -1.24 3.00 4.39
C GLY A 87 -1.87 1.60 4.39
N HIS A 88 -1.06 0.54 4.53
CA HIS A 88 -1.54 -0.82 4.74
C HIS A 88 -2.32 -0.94 6.05
N GLN A 89 -1.81 -0.36 7.13
CA GLN A 89 -2.50 -0.35 8.43
C GLN A 89 -3.81 0.44 8.36
N CYS A 90 -3.84 1.56 7.66
CA CYS A 90 -5.08 2.32 7.39
C CYS A 90 -6.09 1.45 6.64
N LEU A 91 -5.66 0.67 5.64
CA LEU A 91 -6.53 -0.23 4.90
C LEU A 91 -7.12 -1.30 5.84
N VAL A 92 -6.30 -2.00 6.61
CA VAL A 92 -6.76 -3.02 7.57
C VAL A 92 -7.75 -2.41 8.57
N SER A 93 -7.41 -1.27 9.17
CA SER A 93 -8.26 -0.57 10.14
C SER A 93 -9.58 -0.08 9.54
N SER A 94 -9.58 0.38 8.28
CA SER A 94 -10.80 0.83 7.58
C SER A 94 -11.86 -0.25 7.41
N PHE A 95 -11.45 -1.53 7.45
CA PHE A 95 -12.35 -2.69 7.40
C PHE A 95 -12.59 -3.34 8.76
N GLY A 96 -12.06 -2.75 9.86
CA GLY A 96 -12.31 -3.19 11.23
C GLY A 96 -11.27 -4.14 11.82
N GLY A 97 -10.12 -4.32 11.15
CA GLY A 97 -8.98 -5.05 11.72
C GLY A 97 -8.18 -4.20 12.72
N GLU A 98 -7.55 -4.83 13.67
CA GLU A 98 -6.75 -4.17 14.70
C GLU A 98 -5.28 -4.03 14.29
N ILE A 99 -4.68 -2.90 14.67
CA ILE A 99 -3.25 -2.64 14.50
C ILE A 99 -2.58 -2.66 15.87
N VAL A 100 -1.69 -3.62 16.03
CA VAL A 100 -1.02 -3.88 17.30
C VAL A 100 0.48 -3.66 17.20
N ARG A 101 1.17 -3.67 18.34
CA ARG A 101 2.63 -3.62 18.34
C ARG A 101 3.17 -4.92 17.73
N ALA A 102 4.06 -4.79 16.74
CA ALA A 102 4.74 -5.93 16.15
C ALA A 102 5.58 -6.67 17.21
N GLU A 103 5.64 -7.98 17.13
CA GLU A 103 6.44 -8.79 18.08
C GLU A 103 7.94 -8.42 18.03
N ARG A 104 8.39 -7.99 16.87
CA ARG A 104 9.78 -7.59 16.65
C ARG A 104 9.85 -6.18 16.08
N LEU A 105 10.66 -5.34 16.72
CA LEU A 105 10.99 -4.02 16.19
C LEU A 105 11.88 -4.18 14.96
N MET A 106 11.34 -3.78 13.79
CA MET A 106 12.04 -3.82 12.52
C MET A 106 12.25 -2.39 12.00
N HIS A 107 13.50 -1.94 11.99
CA HIS A 107 13.85 -0.63 11.45
C HIS A 107 15.12 -0.75 10.62
N GLY A 108 15.01 -0.56 9.30
CA GLY A 108 16.13 -0.70 8.37
C GLY A 108 16.69 -2.12 8.28
N LYS A 109 15.84 -3.13 8.46
CA LYS A 109 16.16 -4.55 8.32
C LYS A 109 15.35 -5.16 7.20
N THR A 110 15.81 -6.30 6.69
CA THR A 110 15.10 -7.08 5.69
C THR A 110 14.46 -8.32 6.28
N SER A 111 13.43 -8.81 5.59
CA SER A 111 12.81 -10.12 5.83
C SER A 111 12.62 -10.84 4.52
N GLN A 112 12.60 -12.17 4.59
CA GLN A 112 12.17 -13.01 3.49
C GLN A 112 10.63 -13.07 3.51
N VAL A 113 10.01 -12.62 2.45
CA VAL A 113 8.56 -12.53 2.33
C VAL A 113 8.06 -13.58 1.35
N THR A 114 7.21 -14.49 1.84
CA THR A 114 6.44 -15.40 0.98
C THR A 114 5.10 -14.75 0.62
N HIS A 115 4.58 -15.04 -0.58
CA HIS A 115 3.38 -14.41 -1.10
C HIS A 115 2.54 -15.37 -1.95
N ASP A 116 1.32 -14.96 -2.31
CA ASP A 116 0.40 -15.80 -3.09
C ASP A 116 0.64 -15.80 -4.61
N GLY A 117 1.58 -15.00 -5.11
CA GLY A 117 1.94 -14.89 -6.53
C GLY A 117 0.91 -14.20 -7.41
N ARG A 118 -0.12 -13.57 -6.83
CA ARG A 118 -1.21 -12.94 -7.59
C ARG A 118 -1.08 -11.42 -7.60
N THR A 119 -1.71 -10.77 -8.57
CA THR A 119 -1.86 -9.30 -8.70
C THR A 119 -0.53 -8.56 -8.58
N ILE A 120 -0.30 -7.82 -7.49
CA ILE A 120 0.93 -7.04 -7.29
C ILE A 120 2.17 -7.93 -7.14
N TYR A 121 2.03 -9.21 -6.79
CA TYR A 121 3.13 -10.15 -6.61
C TYR A 121 3.44 -10.98 -7.86
N ASP A 122 2.75 -10.75 -8.98
CA ASP A 122 2.97 -11.52 -10.21
C ASP A 122 4.42 -11.43 -10.70
N GLY A 123 5.05 -12.60 -10.78
CA GLY A 123 6.41 -12.78 -11.25
C GLY A 123 7.50 -12.27 -10.29
N LEU A 124 7.20 -11.99 -9.03
CA LEU A 124 8.21 -11.80 -7.99
C LEU A 124 8.79 -13.16 -7.56
N SER A 125 10.02 -13.13 -7.04
CA SER A 125 10.66 -14.31 -6.46
C SER A 125 9.91 -14.82 -5.23
N GLN A 126 9.97 -16.12 -4.98
CA GLN A 126 9.27 -16.78 -3.88
C GLN A 126 10.21 -17.60 -3.00
N PRO A 127 10.62 -17.12 -1.83
CA PRO A 127 10.38 -15.80 -1.25
C PRO A 127 11.19 -14.68 -1.92
N PHE A 128 10.86 -13.41 -1.64
CA PHE A 128 11.67 -12.25 -2.00
C PHE A 128 12.10 -11.46 -0.75
N GLU A 129 13.17 -10.68 -0.90
CA GLU A 129 13.68 -9.82 0.17
C GLU A 129 12.94 -8.48 0.20
N ALA A 130 12.47 -8.06 1.39
CA ALA A 130 11.75 -6.81 1.59
C ALA A 130 12.24 -6.02 2.80
N GLY A 131 12.45 -4.72 2.58
CA GLY A 131 12.86 -3.77 3.62
C GLY A 131 11.72 -3.40 4.56
N ARG A 132 11.98 -3.38 5.86
CA ARG A 132 10.99 -3.14 6.92
C ARG A 132 11.44 -2.01 7.84
N TYR A 133 10.48 -1.12 8.18
CA TYR A 133 10.73 0.09 9.01
C TYR A 133 9.61 0.33 10.02
N HIS A 134 8.85 -0.70 10.41
CA HIS A 134 7.65 -0.56 11.23
C HIS A 134 7.80 -1.17 12.63
N SER A 135 7.03 -0.62 13.57
CA SER A 135 6.86 -1.13 14.96
C SER A 135 5.42 -1.59 15.23
N LEU A 136 4.52 -1.38 14.30
CA LEU A 136 3.12 -1.79 14.34
C LEU A 136 2.83 -2.73 13.16
N GLY A 137 1.83 -3.60 13.32
CA GLY A 137 1.38 -4.52 12.27
C GLY A 137 -0.08 -4.93 12.46
N ALA A 138 -0.65 -5.55 11.45
CA ALA A 138 -2.00 -6.08 11.50
C ALA A 138 -2.06 -7.34 12.38
N GLU A 139 -3.04 -7.37 13.30
CA GLU A 139 -3.32 -8.54 14.13
C GLU A 139 -4.11 -9.58 13.34
N ARG A 140 -3.60 -10.81 13.34
CA ARG A 140 -4.16 -11.89 12.52
C ARG A 140 -5.57 -12.30 12.96
N GLU A 141 -5.79 -12.40 14.26
CA GLU A 141 -7.06 -12.84 14.85
C GLU A 141 -8.18 -11.84 14.62
N SER A 142 -7.85 -10.57 14.46
CA SER A 142 -8.81 -9.49 14.18
C SER A 142 -9.04 -9.22 12.71
N LEU A 143 -8.28 -9.90 11.80
CA LEU A 143 -8.37 -9.61 10.37
C LEU A 143 -9.78 -9.88 9.85
N PRO A 144 -10.48 -8.86 9.29
CA PRO A 144 -11.86 -9.01 8.88
C PRO A 144 -12.00 -9.98 7.71
N PRO A 145 -13.12 -10.73 7.61
CA PRO A 145 -13.31 -11.79 6.61
C PRO A 145 -13.27 -11.32 5.15
N VAL A 146 -13.45 -10.02 4.91
CA VAL A 146 -13.36 -9.41 3.57
C VAL A 146 -11.93 -9.23 3.08
N LEU A 147 -10.95 -9.29 3.98
CA LEU A 147 -9.54 -9.26 3.65
C LEU A 147 -8.95 -10.67 3.62
N GLU A 148 -7.97 -10.89 2.78
CA GLU A 148 -7.13 -12.09 2.76
C GLU A 148 -5.67 -11.71 2.97
N VAL A 149 -4.92 -12.54 3.68
CA VAL A 149 -3.46 -12.41 3.80
C VAL A 149 -2.84 -12.85 2.47
N THR A 150 -2.03 -11.99 1.88
CA THR A 150 -1.38 -12.24 0.58
C THR A 150 0.11 -12.43 0.67
N ALA A 151 0.72 -11.96 1.78
CA ALA A 151 2.15 -12.12 2.02
C ALA A 151 2.44 -12.20 3.52
N GLU A 152 3.49 -12.95 3.86
CA GLU A 152 3.94 -13.19 5.23
C GLU A 152 5.46 -13.16 5.30
N SER A 153 6.00 -12.68 6.43
CA SER A 153 7.42 -12.82 6.73
C SER A 153 7.76 -14.26 7.13
N GLU A 154 9.06 -14.57 7.19
CA GLU A 154 9.58 -15.85 7.69
C GLU A 154 9.16 -16.18 9.13
N ASN A 155 8.65 -15.20 9.87
CA ASN A 155 8.15 -15.37 11.23
C ASN A 155 6.61 -15.38 11.32
N GLY A 156 5.91 -15.38 10.19
CA GLY A 156 4.44 -15.43 10.13
C GLY A 156 3.75 -14.08 10.37
N GLU A 157 4.48 -12.95 10.41
CA GLU A 157 3.84 -11.63 10.46
C GLU A 157 3.18 -11.32 9.12
N ILE A 158 2.01 -10.70 9.16
CA ILE A 158 1.29 -10.26 7.95
C ILE A 158 2.11 -9.16 7.26
N MET A 159 2.55 -9.44 6.04
CA MET A 159 3.29 -8.51 5.19
C MET A 159 2.46 -7.99 4.01
N GLY A 160 1.33 -8.61 3.73
CA GLY A 160 0.42 -8.15 2.70
C GLY A 160 -1.01 -8.59 2.95
N VAL A 161 -1.95 -7.74 2.55
CA VAL A 161 -3.39 -8.05 2.53
C VAL A 161 -4.00 -7.60 1.21
N ARG A 162 -5.09 -8.26 0.83
CA ARG A 162 -5.93 -7.87 -0.31
C ARG A 162 -7.39 -7.96 0.08
N HIS A 163 -8.20 -7.05 -0.43
CA HIS A 163 -9.64 -7.19 -0.34
C HIS A 163 -10.13 -8.23 -1.36
N LYS A 164 -11.00 -9.16 -0.93
CA LYS A 164 -11.40 -10.32 -1.74
C LYS A 164 -12.19 -9.97 -3.01
N SER A 165 -12.84 -8.81 -3.06
CA SER A 165 -13.71 -8.41 -4.18
C SER A 165 -13.43 -7.00 -4.72
N LEU A 166 -12.66 -6.19 -4.03
CA LEU A 166 -12.31 -4.83 -4.45
C LEU A 166 -10.81 -4.76 -4.78
N PRO A 167 -10.39 -3.88 -5.70
CA PRO A 167 -8.99 -3.75 -6.09
C PRO A 167 -8.21 -2.95 -5.03
N LEU A 168 -8.12 -3.48 -3.82
CA LEU A 168 -7.42 -2.91 -2.67
C LEU A 168 -6.31 -3.85 -2.23
N GLU A 169 -5.09 -3.36 -2.22
CA GLU A 169 -3.89 -4.07 -1.81
C GLU A 169 -3.17 -3.29 -0.72
N GLY A 170 -2.60 -3.97 0.24
CA GLY A 170 -1.77 -3.35 1.27
C GLY A 170 -0.49 -4.15 1.49
N VAL A 171 0.64 -3.46 1.61
CA VAL A 171 1.94 -4.06 1.93
C VAL A 171 2.53 -3.40 3.18
N GLN A 172 2.98 -4.21 4.14
CA GLN A 172 3.57 -3.71 5.39
C GLN A 172 5.03 -3.31 5.20
N PHE A 173 5.73 -3.89 4.23
CA PHE A 173 7.10 -3.56 3.85
C PHE A 173 7.13 -2.33 2.92
N HIS A 174 8.33 -1.85 2.62
CA HIS A 174 8.57 -0.68 1.78
C HIS A 174 9.06 -1.10 0.37
N PRO A 175 8.18 -1.18 -0.65
CA PRO A 175 8.58 -1.54 -2.00
C PRO A 175 9.50 -0.50 -2.65
N GLU A 176 9.45 0.75 -2.19
CA GLU A 176 10.27 1.87 -2.68
C GLU A 176 11.68 1.91 -2.09
N SER A 177 11.94 1.05 -1.10
CA SER A 177 13.24 0.99 -0.43
C SER A 177 14.29 0.27 -1.28
N VAL A 178 15.52 0.76 -1.25
CA VAL A 178 16.69 0.06 -1.80
C VAL A 178 16.87 -1.35 -1.21
N LEU A 179 16.31 -1.60 -0.03
CA LEU A 179 16.30 -2.91 0.64
C LEU A 179 15.21 -3.87 0.11
N THR A 180 14.45 -3.45 -0.90
CA THR A 180 13.44 -4.29 -1.58
C THR A 180 13.79 -4.35 -3.07
N PRO A 181 14.71 -5.23 -3.48
CA PRO A 181 15.23 -5.26 -4.85
C PRO A 181 14.15 -5.46 -5.93
N GLU A 182 13.06 -6.16 -5.61
CA GLU A 182 11.96 -6.41 -6.54
C GLU A 182 10.77 -5.43 -6.39
N GLY A 183 10.94 -4.38 -5.59
CA GLY A 183 9.88 -3.41 -5.31
C GLY A 183 9.36 -2.67 -6.54
N ASP A 184 10.22 -2.33 -7.49
CA ASP A 184 9.81 -1.70 -8.77
C ASP A 184 8.81 -2.58 -9.53
N ARG A 185 9.05 -3.90 -9.56
CA ARG A 185 8.14 -4.84 -10.24
C ARG A 185 6.77 -4.87 -9.57
N LEU A 186 6.72 -4.86 -8.24
CA LEU A 186 5.48 -4.80 -7.48
C LEU A 186 4.69 -3.51 -7.83
N MET A 187 5.36 -2.36 -7.88
CA MET A 187 4.74 -1.09 -8.21
C MET A 187 4.25 -1.03 -9.67
N ILE A 188 5.02 -1.60 -10.61
CA ILE A 188 4.59 -1.76 -12.01
C ILE A 188 3.34 -2.66 -12.10
N ASN A 189 3.30 -3.76 -11.34
CA ASN A 189 2.14 -4.64 -11.31
C ASN A 189 0.91 -3.90 -10.77
N PHE A 190 1.07 -3.10 -9.70
CA PHE A 190 -0.02 -2.29 -9.17
C PHE A 190 -0.61 -1.33 -10.22
N MET A 191 0.22 -0.66 -11.02
CA MET A 191 -0.25 0.22 -12.09
C MET A 191 -1.07 -0.49 -13.18
N ARG A 192 -1.02 -1.81 -13.25
CA ARG A 192 -1.79 -2.65 -14.19
C ARG A 192 -3.10 -3.16 -13.59
N VAL A 193 -3.28 -3.03 -12.27
CA VAL A 193 -4.55 -3.40 -11.63
C VAL A 193 -5.66 -2.50 -12.15
N ALA A 194 -6.81 -3.08 -12.44
CA ALA A 194 -7.98 -2.36 -12.91
C ALA A 194 -9.22 -2.75 -12.10
N VAL A 195 -10.19 -1.86 -12.04
CA VAL A 195 -11.52 -2.19 -11.51
C VAL A 195 -12.19 -3.16 -12.48
N THR A 196 -12.46 -4.36 -12.02
CA THR A 196 -13.27 -5.32 -12.81
C THR A 196 -14.73 -4.85 -12.75
N LYS A 197 -15.30 -4.55 -13.90
CA LYS A 197 -16.72 -4.18 -14.05
C LYS A 197 -17.61 -5.39 -13.89
#